data_315d1cbbde73feec8d2bf9041b56cf11
#
_entry.id   315d1cbbde73feec8d2bf9041b56cf11
#
_cell.length_a   1.000
_cell.length_b   1.000
_cell.length_c   1.000
_cell.angle_alpha   90.00
_cell.angle_beta   90.00
_cell.angle_gamma   90.00
#
_symmetry.space_group_name_H-M   'P 1'
#
loop_
_entity.id
_entity.type
_entity.pdbx_description
1 polymer ?
#
loop_
_entity_poly.entity_id
_entity_poly.type
_entity_poly.pdbx_seq_one_letter_code
_entity_poly.pdbx_strand_id
1 'polypeptide(L)'
;MLSIADEMGGKLPNRVMFFLDEFGTLPAIQSAEMMFSASRSRRISFVPIIQSLAQLEKNYGKEGADIIIDNCQVCIYGGFAPNSEAANVLSKTLGDRTVMTGSISQGRDKSKSLQMTGRPLMTPDELKIMPKDTSSSQEQA
;
A
#
# COMPACT_ATOMS: atom_id res chain seq x y z
N MET A 1 16.24 -3.95 21.54
CA MET A 1 14.78 -4.07 21.76
C MET A 1 14.28 -5.50 21.56
N LEU A 2 14.58 -6.20 20.48
CA LEU A 2 14.19 -7.60 20.33
C LEU A 2 14.82 -8.48 21.43
N SER A 3 16.12 -8.33 21.70
CA SER A 3 16.83 -9.02 22.77
C SER A 3 16.22 -8.77 24.15
N ILE A 4 15.84 -7.51 24.44
CA ILE A 4 15.18 -7.14 25.71
C ILE A 4 13.83 -7.84 25.84
N ALA A 5 13.06 -7.92 24.75
CA ALA A 5 11.79 -8.66 24.77
C ALA A 5 12.00 -10.15 25.06
N ASP A 6 13.07 -10.75 24.52
CA ASP A 6 13.41 -12.15 24.76
C ASP A 6 13.82 -12.39 26.23
N GLU A 7 14.60 -11.48 26.84
CA GLU A 7 14.95 -11.50 28.27
C GLU A 7 13.73 -11.34 29.18
N MET A 8 12.69 -10.64 28.72
CA MET A 8 11.45 -10.39 29.46
C MET A 8 10.36 -11.45 29.19
N GLY A 9 10.72 -12.63 28.76
CA GLY A 9 9.76 -13.72 28.49
C GLY A 9 9.08 -13.64 27.12
N GLY A 10 9.73 -13.04 26.15
CA GLY A 10 9.31 -13.02 24.76
C GLY A 10 8.42 -11.84 24.36
N LYS A 11 8.04 -10.97 25.30
CA LYS A 11 7.18 -9.80 25.02
C LYS A 11 7.55 -8.64 25.92
N LEU A 12 7.50 -7.43 25.38
CA LEU A 12 7.62 -6.21 26.19
C LEU A 12 6.36 -6.02 27.07
N PRO A 13 6.49 -5.45 28.28
CA PRO A 13 5.35 -5.16 29.15
C PRO A 13 4.39 -4.17 28.49
N ASN A 14 4.92 -3.16 27.82
CA ASN A 14 4.16 -2.16 27.08
C ASN A 14 4.40 -2.30 25.58
N ARG A 15 3.41 -1.88 24.77
CA ARG A 15 3.59 -1.79 23.32
C ARG A 15 4.52 -0.62 22.99
N VAL A 16 5.50 -0.87 22.15
CA VAL A 16 6.42 0.14 21.63
C VAL A 16 6.17 0.32 20.14
N MET A 17 6.08 1.57 19.69
CA MET A 17 5.90 1.90 18.29
C MET A 17 7.08 2.78 17.84
N PHE A 18 7.71 2.36 16.75
CA PHE A 18 8.80 3.11 16.11
C PHE A 18 8.29 3.75 14.83
N PHE A 19 8.39 5.08 14.76
CA PHE A 19 8.18 5.81 13.52
C PHE A 19 9.53 5.99 12.85
N LEU A 20 9.67 5.37 11.68
CA LEU A 20 10.91 5.37 10.89
C LEU A 20 10.72 6.34 9.73
N ASP A 21 10.93 7.63 10.02
CA ASP A 21 10.81 8.67 9.02
C ASP A 21 11.93 8.56 7.98
N GLU A 22 11.61 8.81 6.72
CA GLU A 22 12.51 8.67 5.58
C GLU A 22 13.25 7.32 5.49
N PHE A 23 12.59 6.26 5.92
CA PHE A 23 13.19 4.92 6.01
C PHE A 23 13.85 4.44 4.71
N GLY A 24 13.34 4.88 3.55
CA GLY A 24 13.90 4.56 2.24
C GLY A 24 15.24 5.23 1.94
N THR A 25 15.62 6.29 2.66
CA THR A 25 16.88 7.05 2.46
C THR A 25 17.93 6.79 3.53
N LEU A 26 17.53 6.22 4.65
CA LEU A 26 18.46 5.85 5.73
C LEU A 26 19.42 4.74 5.24
N PRO A 27 20.64 4.66 5.78
CA PRO A 27 21.48 3.51 5.57
C PRO A 27 20.76 2.22 5.90
N ALA A 28 20.94 1.18 5.08
CA ALA A 28 20.29 -0.09 5.29
C ALA A 28 20.56 -0.66 6.69
N ILE A 29 19.51 -0.95 7.43
CA ILE A 29 19.59 -1.57 8.75
C ILE A 29 19.82 -3.04 8.54
N GLN A 30 20.93 -3.57 9.04
CA GLN A 30 21.16 -5.01 9.03
C GLN A 30 20.03 -5.72 9.74
N SER A 31 19.54 -6.80 9.16
CA SER A 31 18.43 -7.59 9.71
C SER A 31 17.09 -6.87 9.81
N ALA A 32 16.84 -5.81 9.01
CA ALA A 32 15.55 -5.14 8.96
C ALA A 32 14.39 -6.13 8.71
N GLU A 33 14.55 -7.03 7.76
CA GLU A 33 13.58 -8.08 7.43
C GLU A 33 13.19 -8.91 8.67
N MET A 34 14.18 -9.33 9.45
CA MET A 34 13.96 -10.06 10.71
C MET A 34 13.26 -9.18 11.75
N MET A 35 13.64 -7.90 11.83
CA MET A 35 13.01 -6.95 12.75
C MET A 35 11.51 -6.81 12.43
N PHE A 36 11.14 -6.59 11.19
CA PHE A 36 9.73 -6.46 10.79
C PHE A 36 8.96 -7.76 10.99
N SER A 37 9.54 -8.90 10.66
CA SER A 37 8.89 -10.21 10.82
C SER A 37 8.69 -10.62 12.28
N ALA A 38 9.66 -10.33 13.15
CA ALA A 38 9.65 -10.79 14.54
C ALA A 38 9.02 -9.81 15.54
N SER A 39 8.80 -8.57 15.16
CA SER A 39 8.40 -7.49 16.06
C SER A 39 7.00 -7.66 16.64
N ARG A 40 6.07 -8.13 15.84
CA ARG A 40 4.63 -8.23 16.19
C ARG A 40 4.39 -9.09 17.42
N SER A 41 5.02 -10.26 17.49
CA SER A 41 4.90 -11.18 18.63
C SER A 41 5.44 -10.58 19.92
N ARG A 42 6.35 -9.63 19.82
CA ARG A 42 7.05 -8.97 20.94
C ARG A 42 6.44 -7.66 21.41
N ARG A 43 5.24 -7.30 20.90
CA ARG A 43 4.57 -6.01 21.14
C ARG A 43 5.36 -4.80 20.62
N ILE A 44 6.12 -4.99 19.54
CA ILE A 44 6.83 -3.93 18.85
C ILE A 44 6.13 -3.71 17.51
N SER A 45 5.90 -2.46 17.15
CA SER A 45 5.33 -2.07 15.86
C SER A 45 6.27 -1.08 15.17
N PHE A 46 6.49 -1.27 13.87
CA PHE A 46 7.23 -0.33 13.04
C PHE A 46 6.28 0.36 12.08
N VAL A 47 6.47 1.68 11.92
CA VAL A 47 5.75 2.51 10.97
C VAL A 47 6.80 3.13 10.03
N PRO A 48 7.20 2.43 8.97
CA PRO A 48 8.13 2.98 8.00
C PRO A 48 7.41 4.02 7.13
N ILE A 49 8.04 5.19 6.99
CA ILE A 49 7.60 6.25 6.09
C ILE A 49 8.60 6.33 4.96
N ILE A 50 8.14 6.14 3.75
CA ILE A 50 8.96 6.13 2.55
C ILE A 50 8.38 7.05 1.48
N GLN A 51 9.24 7.62 0.65
CA GLN A 51 8.81 8.46 -0.47
C GLN A 51 8.54 7.64 -1.74
N SER A 52 9.24 6.52 -1.92
CA SER A 52 9.02 5.62 -3.05
C SER A 52 9.46 4.18 -2.74
N LEU A 53 8.80 3.23 -3.39
CA LEU A 53 9.18 1.82 -3.31
C LEU A 53 10.58 1.56 -3.89
N ALA A 54 10.95 2.27 -4.94
CA ALA A 54 12.27 2.14 -5.56
C ALA A 54 13.44 2.48 -4.61
N GLN A 55 13.24 3.42 -3.67
CA GLN A 55 14.25 3.71 -2.64
C GLN A 55 14.39 2.55 -1.66
N LEU A 56 13.29 1.92 -1.29
CA LEU A 56 13.32 0.75 -0.42
C LEU A 56 14.03 -0.43 -1.11
N GLU A 57 13.68 -0.71 -2.36
CA GLU A 57 14.32 -1.75 -3.16
C GLU A 57 15.83 -1.51 -3.36
N LYS A 58 16.24 -0.24 -3.53
CA LYS A 58 17.66 0.12 -3.64
C LYS A 58 18.44 -0.25 -2.38
N ASN A 59 17.85 -0.09 -1.21
CA ASN A 59 18.51 -0.30 0.07
C ASN A 59 18.50 -1.76 0.51
N TYR A 60 17.39 -2.48 0.26
CA TYR A 60 17.18 -3.83 0.80
C TYR A 60 17.09 -4.90 -0.27
N GLY A 61 17.24 -4.53 -1.56
CA GLY A 61 16.93 -5.41 -2.67
C GLY A 61 15.41 -5.63 -2.81
N LYS A 62 15.01 -6.25 -3.91
CA LYS A 62 13.59 -6.49 -4.17
C LYS A 62 12.97 -7.42 -3.12
N GLU A 63 13.62 -8.54 -2.83
CA GLU A 63 13.11 -9.52 -1.86
C GLU A 63 13.00 -8.94 -0.46
N GLY A 64 14.00 -8.17 0.01
CA GLY A 64 13.97 -7.52 1.31
C GLY A 64 12.90 -6.44 1.40
N ALA A 65 12.70 -5.67 0.35
CA ALA A 65 11.62 -4.68 0.27
C ALA A 65 10.25 -5.34 0.33
N ASP A 66 10.03 -6.43 -0.41
CA ASP A 66 8.78 -7.19 -0.40
C ASP A 66 8.50 -7.76 1.01
N ILE A 67 9.51 -8.34 1.68
CA ILE A 67 9.36 -8.82 3.07
C ILE A 67 8.94 -7.71 4.02
N ILE A 68 9.55 -6.52 3.92
CA ILE A 68 9.22 -5.38 4.76
C ILE A 68 7.77 -4.93 4.52
N ILE A 69 7.35 -4.82 3.26
CA ILE A 69 6.00 -4.39 2.87
C ILE A 69 4.96 -5.41 3.32
N ASP A 70 5.19 -6.69 3.13
CA ASP A 70 4.27 -7.78 3.50
C ASP A 70 4.04 -7.86 5.01
N ASN A 71 5.00 -7.40 5.81
CA ASN A 71 4.83 -7.29 7.26
C ASN A 71 4.08 -6.01 7.70
N CYS A 72 3.83 -5.07 6.80
CA CYS A 72 3.01 -3.89 7.05
C CYS A 72 1.53 -4.21 6.80
N GLN A 73 0.74 -4.38 7.86
CA GLN A 73 -0.69 -4.73 7.76
C GLN A 73 -1.55 -3.59 7.22
N VAL A 74 -1.08 -2.35 7.33
CA VAL A 74 -1.76 -1.15 6.87
C VAL A 74 -0.78 -0.34 6.04
N CYS A 75 -1.18 -0.02 4.83
CA CYS A 75 -0.43 0.87 3.94
C CYS A 75 -1.26 2.12 3.69
N ILE A 76 -0.66 3.29 3.91
CA ILE A 76 -1.29 4.59 3.67
C ILE A 76 -0.53 5.28 2.54
N TYR A 77 -1.27 5.68 1.52
CA TYR A 77 -0.72 6.38 0.38
C TYR A 77 -1.17 7.84 0.41
N GLY A 78 -0.22 8.76 0.62
CA GLY A 78 -0.46 10.21 0.68
C GLY A 78 -0.61 10.88 -0.70
N GLY A 79 -0.49 10.12 -1.77
CA GLY A 79 -0.60 10.57 -3.16
C GLY A 79 0.37 9.81 -4.06
N PHE A 80 0.24 10.04 -5.36
CA PHE A 80 1.07 9.36 -6.37
C PHE A 80 1.72 10.39 -7.28
N ALA A 81 3.01 10.20 -7.57
CA ALA A 81 3.68 10.92 -8.65
C ALA A 81 3.15 10.42 -10.01
N PRO A 82 3.18 11.24 -11.07
CA PRO A 82 2.68 10.86 -12.39
C PRO A 82 3.23 9.53 -12.92
N ASN A 83 4.51 9.26 -12.65
CA ASN A 83 5.22 8.05 -13.09
C ASN A 83 5.43 7.04 -11.93
N SER A 84 4.60 7.09 -10.89
CA SER A 84 4.75 6.22 -9.73
C SER A 84 4.32 4.79 -10.03
N GLU A 85 5.22 3.82 -9.82
CA GLU A 85 4.90 2.40 -9.86
C GLU A 85 3.95 2.01 -8.72
N ALA A 86 3.95 2.73 -7.60
CA ALA A 86 3.06 2.47 -6.47
C ALA A 86 1.58 2.53 -6.85
N ALA A 87 1.18 3.39 -7.81
CA ALA A 87 -0.19 3.42 -8.31
C ALA A 87 -0.57 2.13 -9.06
N ASN A 88 0.37 1.55 -9.82
CA ASN A 88 0.16 0.28 -10.51
C ASN A 88 0.04 -0.88 -9.53
N VAL A 89 0.91 -0.90 -8.52
CA VAL A 89 0.89 -1.91 -7.46
C VAL A 89 -0.43 -1.84 -6.70
N LEU A 90 -0.85 -0.65 -6.27
CA LEU A 90 -2.11 -0.47 -5.53
C LEU A 90 -3.33 -0.86 -6.38
N SER A 91 -3.38 -0.45 -7.66
CA SER A 91 -4.46 -0.82 -8.57
C SER A 91 -4.61 -2.34 -8.69
N LYS A 92 -3.51 -3.08 -8.82
CA LYS A 92 -3.50 -4.55 -8.86
C LYS A 92 -3.95 -5.17 -7.53
N THR A 93 -3.51 -4.61 -6.41
CA THR A 93 -3.86 -5.09 -5.06
C THR A 93 -5.34 -4.91 -4.76
N LEU A 94 -5.97 -3.85 -5.27
CA LEU A 94 -7.41 -3.61 -5.13
C LEU A 94 -8.26 -4.61 -5.92
N GLY A 95 -7.66 -5.29 -6.92
CA GLY A 95 -8.33 -6.28 -7.75
C GLY A 95 -9.32 -5.68 -8.75
N ASP A 96 -10.14 -6.56 -9.34
CA ASP A 96 -11.07 -6.21 -10.40
C ASP A 96 -12.52 -6.24 -9.91
N ARG A 97 -13.35 -5.40 -10.52
CA ARG A 97 -14.81 -5.45 -10.42
C ARG A 97 -15.43 -5.81 -11.77
N THR A 98 -16.54 -6.51 -11.75
CA THR A 98 -17.33 -6.75 -12.95
C THR A 98 -18.17 -5.53 -13.27
N VAL A 99 -18.02 -5.00 -14.47
CA VAL A 99 -18.84 -3.91 -15.00
C VAL A 99 -19.64 -4.40 -16.21
N MET A 100 -20.84 -3.87 -16.33
CA MET A 100 -21.69 -4.15 -17.47
C MET A 100 -21.39 -3.13 -18.55
N THR A 101 -20.83 -3.59 -19.67
CA THR A 101 -20.59 -2.76 -20.85
C THR A 101 -21.64 -3.12 -21.89
N GLY A 102 -22.24 -2.10 -22.49
CA GLY A 102 -23.22 -2.29 -23.55
C GLY A 102 -22.87 -1.46 -24.78
N SER A 103 -22.95 -2.06 -25.97
CA SER A 103 -22.99 -1.34 -27.23
C SER A 103 -24.42 -1.24 -27.71
N ILE A 104 -24.84 -0.02 -28.06
CA ILE A 104 -26.13 0.22 -28.70
C ILE A 104 -25.82 0.52 -30.16
N SER A 105 -26.23 -0.39 -31.04
CA SER A 105 -26.18 -0.13 -32.49
C SER A 105 -27.46 0.60 -32.90
N GLN A 106 -27.32 1.80 -33.43
CA GLN A 106 -28.42 2.58 -34.02
C GLN A 106 -28.54 2.26 -35.51
N GLY A 107 -28.94 1.01 -35.81
CA GLY A 107 -29.38 0.60 -37.15
C GLY A 107 -30.89 0.45 -37.20
N ARG A 108 -31.44 0.06 -38.38
CA ARG A 108 -32.88 -0.23 -38.59
C ARG A 108 -33.42 -1.27 -37.58
N ASP A 109 -32.52 -2.14 -37.07
CA ASP A 109 -32.82 -3.07 -35.97
C ASP A 109 -31.99 -2.68 -34.76
N LYS A 110 -32.66 -2.19 -33.71
CA LYS A 110 -32.04 -1.86 -32.43
C LYS A 110 -31.63 -3.14 -31.69
N SER A 111 -30.37 -3.53 -31.78
CA SER A 111 -29.87 -4.61 -30.93
C SER A 111 -29.06 -4.03 -29.75
N LYS A 112 -29.42 -4.45 -28.54
CA LYS A 112 -28.67 -4.20 -27.31
C LYS A 112 -27.83 -5.43 -27.00
N SER A 113 -26.51 -5.32 -27.05
CA SER A 113 -25.64 -6.36 -26.54
C SER A 113 -25.07 -5.87 -25.20
N LEU A 114 -25.39 -6.61 -24.13
CA LEU A 114 -24.85 -6.38 -22.78
C LEU A 114 -23.80 -7.45 -22.54
N GLN A 115 -22.57 -7.01 -22.23
CA GLN A 115 -21.47 -7.90 -21.91
C GLN A 115 -20.92 -7.54 -20.52
N MET A 116 -20.67 -8.54 -19.70
CA MET A 116 -19.97 -8.37 -18.44
C MET A 116 -18.47 -8.41 -18.70
N THR A 117 -17.75 -7.36 -18.29
CA THR A 117 -16.30 -7.25 -18.46
C THR A 117 -15.66 -6.94 -17.12
N GLY A 118 -14.52 -7.60 -16.83
CA GLY A 118 -13.69 -7.26 -15.69
C GLY A 118 -12.99 -5.91 -15.92
N ARG A 119 -13.00 -5.05 -14.91
CA ARG A 119 -12.26 -3.79 -14.89
C ARG A 119 -11.60 -3.63 -13.52
N PRO A 120 -10.36 -3.11 -13.44
CA PRO A 120 -9.75 -2.75 -12.16
C PRO A 120 -10.72 -1.93 -11.31
N LEU A 121 -10.78 -2.22 -10.01
CA LEU A 121 -11.63 -1.47 -9.08
C LEU A 121 -11.32 0.03 -9.16
N MET A 122 -10.02 0.37 -9.19
CA MET A 122 -9.49 1.69 -9.52
C MET A 122 -8.30 1.52 -10.47
N THR A 123 -8.30 2.25 -11.56
CA THR A 123 -7.16 2.26 -12.48
C THR A 123 -6.01 3.09 -11.88
N PRO A 124 -4.75 2.87 -12.31
CA PRO A 124 -3.62 3.69 -11.87
C PRO A 124 -3.84 5.18 -12.12
N ASP A 125 -4.51 5.53 -13.21
CA ASP A 125 -4.78 6.93 -13.55
C ASP A 125 -5.84 7.55 -12.63
N GLU A 126 -6.88 6.81 -12.29
CA GLU A 126 -7.88 7.24 -11.30
C GLU A 126 -7.22 7.47 -9.93
N LEU A 127 -6.28 6.62 -9.52
CA LEU A 127 -5.53 6.78 -8.27
C LEU A 127 -4.66 8.05 -8.27
N LYS A 128 -4.01 8.37 -9.41
CA LYS A 128 -3.13 9.55 -9.53
C LYS A 128 -3.88 10.88 -9.46
N ILE A 129 -5.14 10.90 -9.91
CA ILE A 129 -5.97 12.12 -9.92
C ILE A 129 -6.85 12.28 -8.68
N MET A 130 -6.78 11.33 -7.73
CA MET A 130 -7.51 11.46 -6.48
C MET A 130 -7.15 12.76 -5.76
N PRO A 131 -8.14 13.53 -5.26
CA PRO A 131 -7.87 14.74 -4.51
C PRO A 131 -7.05 14.40 -3.27
N LYS A 132 -5.97 15.16 -3.04
CA LYS A 132 -5.08 14.97 -1.89
C LYS A 132 -5.71 15.41 -0.57
N ASP A 133 -6.80 16.18 -0.63
CA ASP A 133 -7.52 16.72 0.52
C ASP A 133 -9.01 16.38 0.44
N THR A 134 -9.39 15.26 1.01
CA THR A 134 -10.82 14.98 1.28
C THR A 134 -11.10 15.13 2.78
N SER A 135 -10.48 16.11 3.43
CA SER A 135 -10.73 16.44 4.84
C SER A 135 -11.47 17.76 5.02
N SER A 136 -12.21 18.25 4.04
CA SER A 136 -13.01 19.44 4.28
C SER A 136 -14.24 19.46 3.39
N SER A 137 -15.38 19.63 4.04
CA SER A 137 -16.64 20.14 3.50
C SER A 137 -17.67 19.10 3.08
N GLN A 138 -18.18 18.35 4.05
CA GLN A 138 -19.63 18.15 4.09
C GLN A 138 -20.19 18.82 5.36
N GLU A 139 -20.08 20.14 5.38
CA GLU A 139 -20.87 20.97 6.25
C GLU A 139 -21.32 22.15 5.42
N GLN A 140 -22.45 21.99 4.72
CA GLN A 140 -23.36 23.03 4.28
C GLN A 140 -24.49 22.41 3.44
N ALA A 141 -25.60 22.09 4.05
CA ALA A 141 -26.95 22.53 3.73
C ALA A 141 -27.97 21.72 4.53
#